data_ee926c1d8022f60570109cd9283ff95c
#
_entry.id   ee926c1d8022f60570109cd9283ff95c
#
_cell.length_a   1.000
_cell.length_b   1.000
_cell.length_c   1.000
_cell.angle_alpha   90.00
_cell.angle_beta   90.00
_cell.angle_gamma   90.00
#
_symmetry.space_group_name_H-M   'P 1'
#
loop_
_entity.id
_entity.type
_entity.pdbx_description
1 polymer ?
#
loop_
_entity_poly.entity_id
_entity_poly.type
_entity_poly.pdbx_seq_one_letter_code
_entity_poly.pdbx_strand_id
1 'polypeptide(L)'
;MSVFRDDFLWGGACAANQFEGAWDVDGKGPSVPDMCTNGSHTSPKWVTTHIHPDRLYPSHEAIDFYHHYEEDIALFAEMGFKTFRTSINWTRIFPTGMESEPNEKGLELSLIHISE
;
A
#
# COMPACT_ATOMS: atom_id res chain seq x y z
N MET A 1 -29.75 -19.91 8.14
CA MET A 1 -28.65 -20.91 8.20
C MET A 1 -27.47 -20.36 7.42
N SER A 2 -26.32 -20.25 8.04
CA SER A 2 -25.08 -19.82 7.36
C SER A 2 -24.50 -20.97 6.54
N VAL A 3 -24.01 -20.64 5.32
CA VAL A 3 -23.27 -21.61 4.46
C VAL A 3 -21.81 -21.72 4.90
N PHE A 4 -21.34 -20.75 5.67
CA PHE A 4 -19.95 -20.71 6.16
C PHE A 4 -19.87 -21.22 7.58
N ARG A 5 -18.73 -21.78 7.94
CA ARG A 5 -18.43 -22.21 9.30
C ARG A 5 -18.42 -21.01 10.24
N ASP A 6 -18.71 -21.25 11.51
CA ASP A 6 -18.75 -20.17 12.53
C ASP A 6 -17.37 -19.53 12.75
N ASP A 7 -16.29 -20.25 12.46
CA ASP A 7 -14.90 -19.79 12.57
C ASP A 7 -14.36 -19.18 11.25
N PHE A 8 -15.22 -18.94 10.25
CA PHE A 8 -14.81 -18.35 8.99
C PHE A 8 -14.30 -16.91 9.19
N LEU A 9 -13.12 -16.63 8.65
CA LEU A 9 -12.45 -15.33 8.83
C LEU A 9 -12.90 -14.35 7.75
N TRP A 10 -13.89 -13.54 8.07
CA TRP A 10 -14.34 -12.44 7.22
C TRP A 10 -13.34 -11.28 7.26
N GLY A 11 -13.08 -10.66 6.11
CA GLY A 11 -12.14 -9.56 6.03
C GLY A 11 -12.08 -8.92 4.67
N GLY A 12 -11.00 -8.20 4.43
CA GLY A 12 -10.77 -7.49 3.18
C GLY A 12 -9.35 -7.62 2.67
N ALA A 13 -9.13 -7.14 1.46
CA ALA A 13 -7.83 -7.15 0.83
C ALA A 13 -7.58 -5.84 0.08
N CYS A 14 -6.33 -5.38 0.10
CA CYS A 14 -5.89 -4.23 -0.68
C CYS A 14 -4.42 -4.44 -1.08
N ALA A 15 -4.01 -3.81 -2.18
CA ALA A 15 -2.59 -3.82 -2.57
C ALA A 15 -1.90 -2.55 -2.07
N ALA A 16 -0.64 -2.65 -1.69
CA ALA A 16 0.14 -1.55 -1.13
C ALA A 16 0.08 -0.28 -1.99
N ASN A 17 0.25 -0.41 -3.30
CA ASN A 17 0.21 0.72 -4.23
C ASN A 17 -1.17 1.38 -4.36
N GLN A 18 -2.23 0.75 -3.86
CA GLN A 18 -3.60 1.28 -3.94
C GLN A 18 -3.98 2.13 -2.72
N PHE A 19 -3.33 1.93 -1.58
CA PHE A 19 -3.77 2.57 -0.35
C PHE A 19 -2.64 3.17 0.51
N GLU A 20 -1.40 2.72 0.32
CA GLU A 20 -0.29 3.06 1.22
C GLU A 20 0.09 4.56 1.18
N GLY A 21 0.19 5.15 -0.01
CA GLY A 21 0.68 6.53 -0.17
C GLY A 21 2.14 6.69 0.23
N ALA A 22 2.53 7.89 0.66
CA ALA A 22 3.89 8.18 1.16
C ALA A 22 4.99 7.62 0.23
N TRP A 23 4.84 7.80 -1.07
CA TRP A 23 5.60 7.12 -2.12
C TRP A 23 7.11 7.41 -2.10
N ASP A 24 7.52 8.55 -1.54
CA ASP A 24 8.92 9.00 -1.44
C ASP A 24 9.33 9.32 0.00
N VAL A 25 8.55 8.89 0.98
CA VAL A 25 8.77 9.17 2.41
C VAL A 25 9.60 8.06 3.05
N ASP A 26 10.42 8.45 4.02
CA ASP A 26 11.26 7.56 4.84
C ASP A 26 12.15 6.64 4.01
N GLY A 27 12.71 7.18 2.93
CA GLY A 27 13.68 6.50 2.10
C GLY A 27 13.10 5.51 1.08
N LYS A 28 11.78 5.44 0.93
CA LYS A 28 11.17 4.60 -0.10
C LYS A 28 11.64 5.02 -1.50
N GLY A 29 12.01 4.04 -2.32
CA GLY A 29 12.27 4.25 -3.74
C GLY A 29 10.98 4.18 -4.56
N PRO A 30 10.98 4.75 -5.78
CA PRO A 30 9.83 4.67 -6.66
C PRO A 30 9.59 3.24 -7.14
N SER A 31 8.34 2.83 -7.15
CA SER A 31 7.89 1.60 -7.80
C SER A 31 7.21 1.93 -9.13
N VAL A 32 6.93 0.92 -9.96
CA VAL A 32 6.25 1.13 -11.23
C VAL A 32 4.91 1.85 -11.06
N PRO A 33 4.03 1.47 -10.11
CA PRO A 33 2.80 2.23 -9.86
C PRO A 33 3.02 3.70 -9.55
N ASP A 34 4.13 4.07 -8.89
CA ASP A 34 4.43 5.47 -8.56
C ASP A 34 4.75 6.31 -9.79
N MET A 35 5.12 5.66 -10.87
CA MET A 35 5.40 6.29 -12.17
C MET A 35 4.20 6.23 -13.12
N CYS A 36 3.04 5.72 -12.66
CA CYS A 36 1.82 5.62 -13.45
C CYS A 36 0.88 6.78 -13.17
N THR A 37 0.51 7.50 -14.24
CA THR A 37 -0.52 8.54 -14.14
C THR A 37 -1.90 7.93 -13.97
N ASN A 38 -2.89 8.74 -13.56
CA ASN A 38 -4.27 8.32 -13.58
C ASN A 38 -4.77 8.14 -15.01
N GLY A 39 -5.76 7.27 -15.17
CA GLY A 39 -6.47 7.08 -16.43
C GLY A 39 -7.95 7.43 -16.32
N SER A 40 -8.61 7.51 -17.46
CA SER A 40 -10.04 7.71 -17.57
C SER A 40 -10.60 6.93 -18.76
N HIS A 41 -11.91 7.00 -19.00
CA HIS A 41 -12.52 6.41 -20.19
C HIS A 41 -11.97 6.98 -21.51
N THR A 42 -11.45 8.20 -21.47
CA THR A 42 -10.99 8.92 -22.66
C THR A 42 -9.48 9.12 -22.71
N SER A 43 -8.76 8.78 -21.64
CA SER A 43 -7.31 8.96 -21.56
C SER A 43 -6.66 7.74 -20.87
N PRO A 44 -5.73 7.05 -21.54
CA PRO A 44 -5.07 5.90 -20.93
C PRO A 44 -4.12 6.32 -19.81
N LYS A 45 -3.81 5.37 -18.93
CA LYS A 45 -2.69 5.51 -17.99
C LYS A 45 -1.38 5.48 -18.75
N TRP A 46 -0.44 6.32 -18.33
CA TRP A 46 0.92 6.33 -18.87
C TRP A 46 1.91 5.98 -17.77
N VAL A 47 2.90 5.18 -18.12
CA VAL A 47 4.09 4.99 -17.30
C VAL A 47 5.11 6.02 -17.76
N THR A 48 5.54 6.90 -16.85
CA THR A 48 6.48 7.96 -17.14
C THR A 48 7.86 7.65 -16.57
N THR A 49 8.91 8.18 -17.18
CA THR A 49 10.29 7.99 -16.70
C THR A 49 10.69 9.00 -15.62
N HIS A 50 9.89 10.03 -15.46
CA HIS A 50 10.04 11.07 -14.43
C HIS A 50 8.67 11.62 -14.06
N ILE A 51 8.58 12.27 -12.90
CA ILE A 51 7.31 12.81 -12.42
C ILE A 51 7.03 14.12 -13.14
N HIS A 52 5.84 14.22 -13.76
CA HIS A 52 5.33 15.43 -14.39
C HIS A 52 4.48 16.21 -13.40
N PRO A 53 4.81 17.47 -13.08
CA PRO A 53 4.06 18.25 -12.08
C PRO A 53 2.60 18.52 -12.44
N ASP A 54 2.25 18.45 -13.72
CA ASP A 54 0.89 18.69 -14.26
C ASP A 54 0.05 17.41 -14.35
N ARG A 55 0.56 16.28 -13.88
CA ARG A 55 -0.11 14.98 -13.92
C ARG A 55 -0.43 14.48 -12.52
N LEU A 56 -1.54 13.77 -12.40
CA LEU A 56 -1.92 13.08 -11.18
C LEU A 56 -1.34 11.66 -11.16
N TYR A 57 -0.69 11.32 -10.07
CA TYR A 57 -0.17 9.97 -9.80
C TYR A 57 -0.92 9.41 -8.58
N PRO A 58 -1.95 8.59 -8.77
CA PRO A 58 -2.84 8.20 -7.66
C PRO A 58 -2.17 7.50 -6.49
N SER A 59 -1.09 6.73 -6.75
CA SER A 59 -0.38 6.01 -5.69
C SER A 59 0.43 6.89 -4.76
N HIS A 60 0.73 8.13 -5.15
CA HIS A 60 1.59 9.03 -4.36
C HIS A 60 0.96 9.36 -3.00
N GLU A 61 -0.32 9.61 -2.98
CA GLU A 61 -1.06 9.93 -1.76
C GLU A 61 -2.01 8.80 -1.37
N ALA A 62 -2.77 8.26 -2.34
CA ALA A 62 -3.80 7.24 -2.11
C ALA A 62 -4.70 7.64 -0.92
N ILE A 63 -4.83 6.80 0.09
CA ILE A 63 -5.49 7.14 1.37
C ILE A 63 -4.50 7.35 2.51
N ASP A 64 -3.20 7.39 2.16
CA ASP A 64 -2.10 7.61 3.10
C ASP A 64 -2.10 6.64 4.29
N PHE A 65 -2.33 5.38 4.01
CA PHE A 65 -2.31 4.32 5.02
C PHE A 65 -0.98 4.28 5.78
N TYR A 66 0.12 4.66 5.13
CA TYR A 66 1.43 4.73 5.77
C TYR A 66 1.42 5.55 7.06
N HIS A 67 0.72 6.69 7.07
CA HIS A 67 0.61 7.56 8.24
C HIS A 67 -0.64 7.29 9.11
N HIS A 68 -1.59 6.48 8.63
CA HIS A 68 -2.88 6.26 9.29
C HIS A 68 -3.18 4.78 9.59
N TYR A 69 -2.20 3.89 9.44
CA TYR A 69 -2.43 2.45 9.55
C TYR A 69 -3.02 2.03 10.90
N GLU A 70 -2.61 2.64 12.00
CA GLU A 70 -3.14 2.30 13.33
C GLU A 70 -4.64 2.58 13.41
N GLU A 71 -5.06 3.76 12.99
CA GLU A 71 -6.46 4.15 12.96
C GLU A 71 -7.27 3.30 11.98
N ASP A 72 -6.73 3.09 10.78
CA ASP A 72 -7.41 2.32 9.74
C ASP A 72 -7.61 0.86 10.14
N ILE A 73 -6.61 0.23 10.75
CA ILE A 73 -6.71 -1.15 11.26
C ILE A 73 -7.73 -1.22 12.40
N ALA A 74 -7.76 -0.23 13.30
CA ALA A 74 -8.76 -0.16 14.35
C ALA A 74 -10.19 -0.06 13.78
N LEU A 75 -10.37 0.73 12.71
CA LEU A 75 -11.65 0.81 12.00
C LEU A 75 -12.05 -0.51 11.34
N PHE A 76 -11.10 -1.24 10.75
CA PHE A 76 -11.36 -2.58 10.22
C PHE A 76 -11.84 -3.53 11.31
N ALA A 77 -11.21 -3.51 12.47
CA ALA A 77 -11.61 -4.32 13.62
C ALA A 77 -13.02 -3.94 14.10
N GLU A 78 -13.34 -2.65 14.17
CA GLU A 78 -14.67 -2.16 14.52
C GLU A 78 -15.74 -2.62 13.53
N MET A 79 -15.40 -2.68 12.23
CA MET A 79 -16.27 -3.23 11.18
C MET A 79 -16.49 -4.75 11.32
N GLY A 80 -15.75 -5.41 12.18
CA GLY A 80 -15.83 -6.86 12.38
C GLY A 80 -14.88 -7.69 11.54
N PHE A 81 -13.89 -7.09 10.91
CA PHE A 81 -12.86 -7.84 10.16
C PHE A 81 -12.06 -8.73 11.12
N LYS A 82 -11.84 -9.97 10.69
CA LYS A 82 -11.01 -10.95 11.39
C LYS A 82 -9.72 -11.23 10.66
N THR A 83 -9.62 -10.78 9.40
CA THR A 83 -8.43 -10.91 8.57
C THR A 83 -8.31 -9.73 7.62
N PHE A 84 -7.09 -9.36 7.32
CA PHE A 84 -6.79 -8.34 6.33
C PHE A 84 -5.60 -8.81 5.50
N ARG A 85 -5.76 -8.84 4.18
CA ARG A 85 -4.70 -9.23 3.24
C ARG A 85 -4.16 -7.99 2.55
N THR A 86 -2.84 -7.87 2.51
CA THR A 86 -2.18 -6.80 1.75
C THR A 86 -0.92 -7.32 1.06
N SER A 87 -0.32 -6.48 0.24
CA SER A 87 1.01 -6.72 -0.33
C SER A 87 2.04 -5.81 0.34
N ILE A 88 3.31 -6.19 0.26
CA ILE A 88 4.43 -5.40 0.71
C ILE A 88 5.05 -4.73 -0.52
N ASN A 89 5.23 -3.40 -0.48
CA ASN A 89 5.91 -2.68 -1.54
C ASN A 89 7.42 -2.84 -1.35
N TRP A 90 8.04 -3.60 -2.26
CA TRP A 90 9.45 -3.94 -2.14
C TRP A 90 10.38 -2.74 -2.11
N THR A 91 10.07 -1.68 -2.86
CA THR A 91 10.89 -0.46 -2.91
C THR A 91 10.84 0.35 -1.62
N ARG A 92 9.93 0.03 -0.70
CA ARG A 92 9.93 0.60 0.63
C ARG A 92 11.01 -0.03 1.51
N ILE A 93 11.33 -1.28 1.25
CA ILE A 93 12.35 -2.03 2.01
C ILE A 93 13.72 -1.92 1.33
N PHE A 94 13.75 -2.09 0.01
CA PHE A 94 14.96 -1.98 -0.80
C PHE A 94 14.73 -0.96 -1.92
N PRO A 95 14.99 0.33 -1.68
CA PRO A 95 14.61 1.44 -2.57
C PRO A 95 15.09 1.31 -4.01
N THR A 96 16.30 0.80 -4.24
CA THR A 96 16.83 0.54 -5.60
C THR A 96 16.89 -0.95 -5.95
N GLY A 97 16.64 -1.82 -4.97
CA GLY A 97 16.78 -3.26 -5.10
C GLY A 97 18.22 -3.77 -5.00
N MET A 98 19.19 -2.89 -4.77
CA MET A 98 20.63 -3.21 -4.74
C MET A 98 21.24 -3.04 -3.35
N GLU A 99 20.48 -2.58 -2.38
CA GLU A 99 20.97 -2.36 -1.00
C GLU A 99 21.31 -3.70 -0.34
N SER A 100 22.39 -3.69 0.46
CA SER A 100 22.78 -4.83 1.28
C SER A 100 21.97 -4.96 2.56
N GLU A 101 21.39 -3.85 3.02
CA GLU A 101 20.59 -3.76 4.24
C GLU A 101 19.19 -3.22 3.92
N PRO A 102 18.14 -3.72 4.59
CA PRO A 102 16.80 -3.22 4.39
C PRO A 102 16.59 -1.85 5.02
N ASN A 103 15.65 -1.09 4.49
CA ASN A 103 15.19 0.15 5.11
C ASN A 103 14.33 -0.17 6.33
N GLU A 104 14.79 0.23 7.52
CA GLU A 104 14.13 -0.07 8.80
C GLU A 104 12.69 0.46 8.86
N LYS A 105 12.44 1.66 8.35
CA LYS A 105 11.08 2.22 8.32
C LYS A 105 10.13 1.40 7.45
N GLY A 106 10.63 0.85 6.36
CA GLY A 106 9.87 -0.07 5.53
C GLY A 106 9.57 -1.39 6.24
N LEU A 107 10.52 -1.91 7.00
CA LEU A 107 10.31 -3.10 7.82
C LEU A 107 9.30 -2.86 8.94
N GLU A 108 9.36 -1.72 9.62
CA GLU A 108 8.40 -1.37 10.67
C GLU A 108 6.96 -1.46 10.16
N LEU A 109 6.66 -0.86 9.00
CA LEU A 109 5.35 -0.95 8.38
C LEU A 109 4.96 -2.40 8.06
N SER A 110 5.90 -3.17 7.50
CA SER A 110 5.66 -4.57 7.12
C SER A 110 5.43 -5.46 8.34
N LEU A 111 6.15 -5.25 9.44
CA LEU A 111 6.04 -6.03 10.67
C LEU A 111 4.70 -5.85 11.38
N ILE A 112 4.03 -4.71 11.22
CA ILE A 112 2.69 -4.48 11.77
C ILE A 112 1.70 -5.56 11.29
N HIS A 113 1.90 -6.08 10.09
CA HIS A 113 1.05 -7.12 9.51
C HIS A 113 1.38 -8.55 10.02
N ILE A 114 2.45 -8.71 10.78
CA ILE A 114 2.97 -10.02 11.19
C ILE A 114 2.97 -10.20 12.71
N SER A 115 2.85 -9.10 13.47
CA SER A 115 3.00 -9.10 14.93
C SER A 115 1.71 -9.37 15.69
N GLU A 116 1.08 -10.52 15.42
CA GLU A 116 0.01 -11.06 16.27
C GLU A 116 0.12 -12.57 16.36
#